data_8c68f867f83fe3c8ca895e1a9be6c918
#
_entry.id   8c68f867f83fe3c8ca895e1a9be6c918
#
_cell.length_a   1.000
_cell.length_b   1.000
_cell.length_c   1.000
_cell.angle_alpha   90.00
_cell.angle_beta   90.00
_cell.angle_gamma   90.00
#
_symmetry.space_group_name_H-M   'P 1'
#
loop_
_entity.id
_entity.type
_entity.pdbx_description
1 polymer ?
#
loop_
_entity_poly.entity_id
_entity_poly.type
_entity_poly.pdbx_seq_one_letter_code
_entity_poly.pdbx_strand_id
1 'polypeptide(L)'
;MRKSGASLESVPELIARWSAHLGLAVEAKAAPSGDEEAFPNRLAISGPDAGRFAADRGVALDALQFLVHEAQGEREDQKLAYLDVKGVRLFRMQEVMAMGRFAADRARELGSHTLGALSARERRWVHLVVSREEGLGTESEGTGTFKPVKVFRK
;
A
#
# COMPACT_ATOMS: atom_id res chain seq x y z
N MET A 1 -12.29 29.39 -4.53
CA MET A 1 -11.93 29.01 -3.15
C MET A 1 -11.53 27.53 -3.13
N ARG A 2 -10.25 27.22 -3.02
CA ARG A 2 -9.82 25.82 -2.92
C ARG A 2 -10.27 25.29 -1.57
N LYS A 3 -11.14 24.29 -1.54
CA LYS A 3 -11.50 23.59 -0.29
C LYS A 3 -10.22 23.04 0.32
N SER A 4 -9.90 23.44 1.54
CA SER A 4 -8.81 22.85 2.30
C SER A 4 -9.12 21.36 2.48
N GLY A 5 -8.32 20.49 1.87
CA GLY A 5 -8.45 19.05 2.05
C GLY A 5 -8.15 18.65 3.51
N ALA A 6 -8.57 17.45 3.90
CA ALA A 6 -8.28 16.91 5.22
C ALA A 6 -6.77 16.71 5.41
N SER A 7 -6.23 17.18 6.54
CA SER A 7 -4.83 16.92 6.88
C SER A 7 -4.63 15.47 7.34
N LEU A 8 -3.40 14.98 7.31
CA LEU A 8 -3.09 13.64 7.81
C LEU A 8 -3.56 13.43 9.26
N GLU A 9 -3.40 14.44 10.10
CA GLU A 9 -3.78 14.42 11.51
C GLU A 9 -5.29 14.36 11.73
N SER A 10 -6.09 14.84 10.78
CA SER A 10 -7.56 14.83 10.85
C SER A 10 -8.20 13.57 10.29
N VAL A 11 -7.46 12.73 9.57
CA VAL A 11 -7.97 11.49 8.95
C VAL A 11 -8.53 10.50 9.97
N PRO A 12 -7.90 10.24 11.13
CA PRO A 12 -8.46 9.33 12.12
C PRO A 12 -9.87 9.72 12.59
N GLU A 13 -10.11 11.00 12.85
CA GLU A 13 -11.42 11.50 13.24
C GLU A 13 -12.44 11.38 12.10
N LEU A 14 -12.02 11.65 10.88
CA LEU A 14 -12.84 11.50 9.69
C LEU A 14 -13.31 10.05 9.50
N ILE A 15 -12.40 9.09 9.64
CA ILE A 15 -12.71 7.64 9.56
C ILE A 15 -13.70 7.25 10.67
N ALA A 16 -13.46 7.66 11.90
CA ALA A 16 -14.34 7.35 13.03
C ALA A 16 -15.76 7.89 12.79
N ARG A 17 -15.86 9.12 12.30
CA ARG A 17 -17.15 9.76 12.00
C ARG A 17 -17.90 9.07 10.85
N TRP A 18 -17.24 8.75 9.75
CA TRP A 18 -17.86 8.04 8.63
C TRP A 18 -18.31 6.64 9.04
N SER A 19 -17.46 5.93 9.78
CA SER A 19 -17.79 4.58 10.26
C SER A 19 -18.98 4.59 11.20
N ALA A 20 -19.06 5.59 12.10
CA ALA A 20 -20.21 5.74 13.00
C ALA A 20 -21.53 5.96 12.24
N HIS A 21 -21.51 6.72 11.12
CA HIS A 21 -22.69 6.88 10.26
C HIS A 21 -23.13 5.56 9.61
N LEU A 22 -22.22 4.61 9.43
CA LEU A 22 -22.49 3.27 8.93
C LEU A 22 -22.84 2.27 10.06
N GLY A 23 -22.89 2.73 11.30
CA GLY A 23 -23.11 1.87 12.47
C GLY A 23 -21.92 0.99 12.83
N LEU A 24 -20.70 1.38 12.40
CA LEU A 24 -19.48 0.63 12.65
C LEU A 24 -18.63 1.30 13.75
N ALA A 25 -18.16 0.50 14.69
CA ALA A 25 -17.27 0.93 15.77
C ALA A 25 -15.81 0.62 15.39
N VAL A 26 -15.11 1.62 14.88
CA VAL A 26 -13.68 1.55 14.53
C VAL A 26 -12.96 2.83 14.93
N GLU A 27 -11.67 2.71 15.14
CA GLU A 27 -10.75 3.82 15.33
C GLU A 27 -9.52 3.63 14.43
N ALA A 28 -8.85 4.72 14.06
CA ALA A 28 -7.62 4.69 13.31
C ALA A 28 -6.53 5.42 14.07
N LYS A 29 -5.32 4.86 14.12
CA LYS A 29 -4.15 5.44 14.77
C LYS A 29 -2.91 5.28 13.91
N ALA A 30 -2.03 6.26 13.95
CA ALA A 30 -0.73 6.17 13.33
C ALA A 30 0.05 4.97 13.91
N ALA A 31 0.65 4.19 13.05
CA ALA A 31 1.41 3.01 13.43
C ALA A 31 2.64 2.85 12.51
N PRO A 32 3.79 2.38 13.05
CA PRO A 32 4.98 2.19 12.24
C PRO A 32 4.75 1.11 11.19
N SER A 33 5.40 1.26 10.03
CA SER A 33 5.40 0.26 8.97
C SER A 33 6.71 -0.54 8.91
N GLY A 34 7.76 -0.05 9.54
CA GLY A 34 9.11 -0.60 9.43
C GLY A 34 9.83 -0.22 8.14
N ASP A 35 9.11 0.29 7.14
CA ASP A 35 9.66 0.85 5.91
C ASP A 35 8.74 1.99 5.43
N GLU A 36 9.07 3.21 5.84
CA GLU A 36 8.27 4.40 5.56
C GLU A 36 8.29 4.81 4.07
N GLU A 37 9.25 4.35 3.30
CA GLU A 37 9.27 4.56 1.86
C GLU A 37 8.29 3.61 1.14
N ALA A 38 8.21 2.37 1.60
CA ALA A 38 7.31 1.37 1.05
C ALA A 38 5.86 1.57 1.51
N PHE A 39 5.67 1.94 2.78
CA PHE A 39 4.34 2.13 3.37
C PHE A 39 4.34 3.37 4.29
N PRO A 40 4.32 4.57 3.68
CA PRO A 40 4.37 5.82 4.42
C PRO A 40 3.04 6.10 5.15
N ASN A 41 3.12 6.89 6.22
CA ASN A 41 1.94 7.41 6.93
C ASN A 41 0.86 6.35 7.20
N ARG A 42 1.28 5.18 7.70
CA ARG A 42 0.38 4.07 7.98
C ARG A 42 -0.58 4.42 9.11
N LEU A 43 -1.88 4.25 8.88
CA LEU A 43 -2.93 4.30 9.88
C LEU A 43 -3.51 2.90 10.09
N ALA A 44 -3.34 2.38 11.29
CA ALA A 44 -3.91 1.10 11.68
C ALA A 44 -5.36 1.29 12.14
N ILE A 45 -6.29 0.61 11.50
CA ILE A 45 -7.70 0.58 11.86
C ILE A 45 -7.93 -0.58 12.82
N SER A 46 -8.54 -0.30 13.95
CA SER A 46 -8.87 -1.26 15.00
C SER A 46 -10.29 -1.05 15.53
N GLY A 47 -10.73 -1.92 16.41
CA GLY A 47 -12.05 -1.89 17.00
C GLY A 47 -12.90 -3.11 16.65
N PRO A 48 -14.10 -3.24 17.27
CA PRO A 48 -14.96 -4.42 17.10
C PRO A 48 -15.32 -4.73 15.65
N ASP A 49 -15.52 -3.70 14.84
CA ASP A 49 -15.96 -3.84 13.44
C ASP A 49 -14.81 -3.74 12.42
N ALA A 50 -13.57 -3.58 12.86
CA ALA A 50 -12.41 -3.42 11.96
C ALA A 50 -12.25 -4.59 10.97
N GLY A 51 -12.55 -5.81 11.39
CA GLY A 51 -12.48 -7.00 10.55
C GLY A 51 -13.36 -6.94 9.29
N ARG A 52 -14.43 -6.15 9.30
CA ARG A 52 -15.31 -5.96 8.12
C ARG A 52 -14.58 -5.30 6.96
N PHE A 53 -13.61 -4.44 7.24
CA PHE A 53 -12.78 -3.79 6.21
C PHE A 53 -11.73 -4.73 5.60
N ALA A 54 -11.36 -5.81 6.29
CA ALA A 54 -10.44 -6.82 5.78
C ALA A 54 -11.13 -7.93 4.99
N ALA A 55 -12.46 -8.06 5.09
CA ALA A 55 -13.23 -9.06 4.36
C ALA A 55 -13.16 -8.85 2.85
N ASP A 56 -13.50 -9.89 2.08
CA ASP A 56 -13.55 -9.87 0.61
C ASP A 56 -12.29 -9.28 -0.04
N ARG A 57 -11.13 -9.75 0.41
CA ARG A 57 -9.80 -9.27 -0.06
C ARG A 57 -9.57 -7.77 0.16
N GLY A 58 -10.26 -7.16 1.11
CA GLY A 58 -10.09 -5.77 1.46
C GLY A 58 -10.79 -4.78 0.53
N VAL A 59 -11.84 -5.19 -0.17
CA VAL A 59 -12.62 -4.28 -1.05
C VAL A 59 -13.14 -3.08 -0.27
N ALA A 60 -13.69 -3.28 0.93
CA ALA A 60 -14.17 -2.18 1.77
C ALA A 60 -13.01 -1.27 2.24
N LEU A 61 -11.84 -1.85 2.53
CA LEU A 61 -10.65 -1.08 2.89
C LEU A 61 -10.14 -0.26 1.71
N ASP A 62 -10.16 -0.80 0.50
CA ASP A 62 -9.79 -0.07 -0.72
C ASP A 62 -10.75 1.09 -1.00
N ALA A 63 -12.06 0.88 -0.79
CA ALA A 63 -13.06 1.94 -0.92
C ALA A 63 -12.84 3.06 0.11
N LEU A 64 -12.60 2.70 1.37
CA LEU A 64 -12.28 3.67 2.43
C LEU A 64 -10.98 4.42 2.14
N GLN A 65 -9.95 3.73 1.66
CA GLN A 65 -8.68 4.34 1.22
C GLN A 65 -8.90 5.38 0.12
N PHE A 66 -9.71 5.06 -0.87
CA PHE A 66 -10.08 5.98 -1.94
C PHE A 66 -10.77 7.23 -1.37
N LEU A 67 -11.80 7.07 -0.53
CA LEU A 67 -12.51 8.19 0.08
C LEU A 67 -11.60 9.07 0.95
N VAL A 68 -10.67 8.48 1.67
CA VAL A 68 -9.70 9.23 2.48
C VAL A 68 -8.79 10.07 1.57
N HIS A 69 -8.26 9.50 0.50
CA HIS A 69 -7.43 10.25 -0.45
C HIS A 69 -8.21 11.38 -1.13
N GLU A 70 -9.46 11.14 -1.54
CA GLU A 70 -10.34 12.19 -2.09
C GLU A 70 -10.59 13.32 -1.08
N ALA A 71 -10.80 12.98 0.19
CA ALA A 71 -10.99 13.97 1.25
C ALA A 71 -9.71 14.76 1.56
N GLN A 72 -8.55 14.14 1.44
CA GLN A 72 -7.26 14.82 1.59
C GLN A 72 -6.95 15.73 0.38
N GLY A 73 -7.38 15.33 -0.82
CA GLY A 73 -7.15 16.06 -2.06
C GLY A 73 -5.73 15.97 -2.59
N GLU A 74 -5.53 16.46 -3.80
CA GLU A 74 -4.24 16.48 -4.48
C GLU A 74 -3.49 17.78 -4.18
N ARG A 75 -2.40 17.67 -3.41
CA ARG A 75 -1.45 18.74 -3.14
C ARG A 75 -0.04 18.18 -3.18
N GLU A 76 0.91 18.92 -3.72
CA GLU A 76 2.32 18.49 -3.80
C GLU A 76 2.95 18.22 -2.43
N ASP A 77 2.52 18.94 -1.39
CA ASP A 77 3.00 18.83 -0.01
C ASP A 77 2.14 17.92 0.87
N GLN A 78 1.06 17.33 0.29
CA GLN A 78 0.09 16.55 1.04
C GLN A 78 0.65 15.17 1.42
N LYS A 79 0.74 14.91 2.71
CA LYS A 79 1.04 13.57 3.24
C LYS A 79 -0.22 12.73 3.22
N LEU A 80 -0.32 11.81 2.26
CA LEU A 80 -1.45 10.90 2.14
C LEU A 80 -1.40 9.81 3.22
N ALA A 81 -2.56 9.54 3.83
CA ALA A 81 -2.73 8.44 4.76
C ALA A 81 -2.89 7.11 4.03
N TYR A 82 -2.23 6.06 4.52
CA TYR A 82 -2.38 4.70 3.99
C TYR A 82 -2.95 3.79 5.09
N LEU A 83 -4.11 3.23 4.81
CA LEU A 83 -4.90 2.47 5.78
C LEU A 83 -4.50 1.00 5.81
N ASP A 84 -4.49 0.43 7.02
CA ASP A 84 -4.26 -0.99 7.23
C ASP A 84 -5.19 -1.52 8.32
N VAL A 85 -5.63 -2.75 8.18
CA VAL A 85 -6.45 -3.45 9.16
C VAL A 85 -5.75 -4.73 9.58
N LYS A 86 -5.54 -4.90 10.89
CA LYS A 86 -4.90 -6.10 11.45
C LYS A 86 -3.53 -6.44 10.85
N GLY A 87 -2.85 -5.46 10.28
CA GLY A 87 -1.55 -5.65 9.63
C GLY A 87 -1.60 -6.42 8.30
N VAL A 88 -2.75 -6.63 7.70
CA VAL A 88 -2.89 -7.43 6.47
C VAL A 88 -2.08 -6.84 5.32
N ARG A 89 -2.17 -5.52 5.10
CA ARG A 89 -1.40 -4.83 4.06
C ARG A 89 0.08 -4.75 4.39
N LEU A 90 0.40 -4.53 5.66
CA LEU A 90 1.79 -4.53 6.13
C LEU A 90 2.45 -5.89 5.90
N PHE A 91 1.78 -6.97 6.27
CA PHE A 91 2.27 -8.33 6.05
C PHE A 91 2.44 -8.61 4.54
N ARG A 92 1.46 -8.24 3.73
CA ARG A 92 1.54 -8.42 2.27
C ARG A 92 2.69 -7.63 1.65
N MET A 93 2.95 -6.41 2.13
CA MET A 93 4.12 -5.63 1.71
C MET A 93 5.42 -6.39 2.01
N GLN A 94 5.57 -6.89 3.22
CA GLN A 94 6.77 -7.62 3.63
C GLN A 94 6.98 -8.88 2.78
N GLU A 95 5.91 -9.61 2.51
CA GLU A 95 5.92 -10.80 1.65
C GLU A 95 6.35 -10.45 0.21
N VAL A 96 5.75 -9.45 -0.41
CA VAL A 96 6.08 -9.03 -1.77
C VAL A 96 7.50 -8.48 -1.87
N MET A 97 7.96 -7.73 -0.87
CA MET A 97 9.35 -7.26 -0.84
C MET A 97 10.34 -8.42 -0.67
N ALA A 98 9.99 -9.46 0.08
CA ALA A 98 10.79 -10.68 0.14
C ALA A 98 10.85 -11.41 -1.20
N MET A 99 9.72 -11.49 -1.91
CA MET A 99 9.68 -12.01 -3.30
C MET A 99 10.57 -11.19 -4.23
N GLY A 100 10.57 -9.87 -4.10
CA GLY A 100 11.44 -8.97 -4.86
C GLY A 100 12.92 -9.22 -4.61
N ARG A 101 13.33 -9.40 -3.36
CA ARG A 101 14.72 -9.78 -3.01
C ARG A 101 15.10 -11.13 -3.59
N PHE A 102 14.23 -12.12 -3.47
CA PHE A 102 14.45 -13.43 -4.08
C PHE A 102 14.64 -13.33 -5.60
N ALA A 103 13.78 -12.55 -6.28
CA ALA A 103 13.90 -12.31 -7.71
C ALA A 103 15.20 -11.59 -8.09
N ALA A 104 15.68 -10.68 -7.24
CA ALA A 104 16.97 -10.01 -7.41
C ALA A 104 18.15 -11.01 -7.36
N ASP A 105 18.14 -11.92 -6.38
CA ASP A 105 19.17 -12.96 -6.26
C ASP A 105 19.15 -13.90 -7.48
N ARG A 106 17.95 -14.32 -7.91
CA ARG A 106 17.80 -15.16 -9.12
C ARG A 106 18.24 -14.43 -10.39
N ALA A 107 17.97 -13.13 -10.51
CA ALA A 107 18.41 -12.34 -11.64
C ALA A 107 19.94 -12.21 -11.71
N ARG A 108 20.61 -12.12 -10.54
CA ARG A 108 22.09 -12.14 -10.51
C ARG A 108 22.67 -13.45 -11.00
N GLU A 109 22.05 -14.57 -10.67
CA GLU A 109 22.49 -15.91 -11.08
C GLU A 109 22.17 -16.20 -12.53
N LEU A 110 20.94 -15.94 -12.97
CA LEU A 110 20.38 -16.41 -14.24
C LEU A 110 20.24 -15.29 -15.31
N GLY A 111 20.55 -14.05 -14.97
CA GLY A 111 20.37 -12.90 -15.83
C GLY A 111 19.02 -12.20 -15.67
N SER A 112 17.96 -12.96 -15.43
CA SER A 112 16.62 -12.42 -15.14
C SER A 112 15.73 -13.40 -14.38
N HIS A 113 14.70 -12.86 -13.72
CA HIS A 113 13.63 -13.63 -13.08
C HIS A 113 12.32 -12.86 -13.15
N THR A 114 11.21 -13.52 -13.46
CA THR A 114 9.89 -12.90 -13.55
C THR A 114 9.01 -13.35 -12.40
N LEU A 115 8.49 -12.38 -11.65
CA LEU A 115 7.43 -12.60 -10.67
C LEU A 115 6.06 -12.62 -11.35
N GLY A 116 5.14 -13.41 -10.80
CA GLY A 116 3.77 -13.53 -11.31
C GLY A 116 2.99 -12.21 -11.25
N ALA A 117 1.74 -12.26 -11.67
CA ALA A 117 0.88 -11.07 -11.76
C ALA A 117 0.68 -10.39 -10.40
N LEU A 118 1.08 -9.14 -10.32
CA LEU A 118 1.01 -8.28 -9.15
C LEU A 118 0.16 -7.03 -9.42
N SER A 119 -0.54 -6.55 -8.40
CA SER A 119 -1.23 -5.27 -8.45
C SER A 119 -0.25 -4.10 -8.60
N ALA A 120 -0.74 -2.91 -8.97
CA ALA A 120 0.09 -1.72 -9.13
C ALA A 120 0.87 -1.37 -7.84
N ARG A 121 0.24 -1.50 -6.67
CA ARG A 121 0.89 -1.28 -5.37
C ARG A 121 2.00 -2.30 -5.12
N GLU A 122 1.74 -3.57 -5.37
CA GLU A 122 2.71 -4.65 -5.18
C GLU A 122 3.90 -4.51 -6.12
N ARG A 123 3.66 -4.16 -7.39
CA ARG A 123 4.75 -3.88 -8.34
C ARG A 123 5.63 -2.74 -7.87
N ARG A 124 5.04 -1.67 -7.31
CA ARG A 124 5.81 -0.58 -6.72
C ARG A 124 6.75 -1.06 -5.61
N TRP A 125 6.29 -1.97 -4.75
CA TRP A 125 7.16 -2.55 -3.71
C TRP A 125 8.31 -3.38 -4.27
N VAL A 126 8.06 -4.15 -5.34
CA VAL A 126 9.13 -4.88 -6.04
C VAL A 126 10.14 -3.90 -6.65
N HIS A 127 9.66 -2.88 -7.38
CA HIS A 127 10.53 -1.86 -7.96
C HIS A 127 11.37 -1.17 -6.89
N LEU A 128 10.76 -0.84 -5.77
CA LEU A 128 11.43 -0.16 -4.66
C LEU A 128 12.55 -1.03 -4.07
N VAL A 129 12.26 -2.28 -3.71
CA VAL A 129 13.27 -3.15 -3.10
C VAL A 129 14.41 -3.47 -4.06
N VAL A 130 14.12 -3.67 -5.34
CA VAL A 130 15.16 -3.94 -6.35
C VAL A 130 15.98 -2.69 -6.68
N SER A 131 15.38 -1.50 -6.64
CA SER A 131 16.12 -0.24 -6.87
C SER A 131 17.20 0.05 -5.82
N ARG A 132 17.12 -0.59 -4.66
CA ARG A 132 18.14 -0.53 -3.60
C ARG A 132 19.34 -1.45 -3.86
N GLU A 133 19.27 -2.23 -4.93
CA GLU A 133 20.28 -3.23 -5.33
C GLU A 133 21.03 -2.75 -6.59
N GLU A 134 22.37 -2.73 -6.52
CA GLU A 134 23.17 -2.31 -7.66
C GLU A 134 23.12 -3.30 -8.83
N GLY A 135 23.15 -2.80 -10.05
CA GLY A 135 23.25 -3.58 -11.29
C GLY A 135 21.97 -4.31 -11.69
N LEU A 136 20.85 -4.04 -11.00
CA LEU A 136 19.56 -4.64 -11.31
C LEU A 136 18.56 -3.61 -11.83
N GLY A 137 17.64 -4.07 -12.67
CA GLY A 137 16.52 -3.30 -13.19
C GLY A 137 15.22 -4.09 -13.06
N THR A 138 14.10 -3.39 -13.19
CA THR A 138 12.77 -3.99 -13.15
C THR A 138 11.92 -3.43 -14.27
N GLU A 139 11.06 -4.27 -14.80
CA GLU A 139 10.10 -3.92 -15.83
C GLU A 139 8.76 -4.62 -15.56
N SER A 140 7.65 -3.88 -15.66
CA SER A 140 6.31 -4.47 -15.63
C SER A 140 5.88 -4.80 -17.06
N GLU A 141 5.47 -6.03 -17.28
CA GLU A 141 5.12 -6.53 -18.61
C GLU A 141 3.59 -6.63 -18.77
N GLY A 142 3.12 -6.43 -20.02
CA GLY A 142 1.73 -6.64 -20.38
C GLY A 142 0.79 -5.46 -20.07
N THR A 143 -0.51 -5.75 -20.15
CA THR A 143 -1.62 -4.80 -19.95
C THR A 143 -2.53 -5.26 -18.82
N GLY A 144 -3.40 -4.38 -18.34
CA GLY A 144 -4.36 -4.68 -17.28
C GLY A 144 -3.90 -4.29 -15.88
N THR A 145 -4.75 -4.58 -14.91
CA THR A 145 -4.57 -4.21 -13.50
C THR A 145 -3.48 -5.02 -12.81
N PHE A 146 -3.42 -6.32 -13.09
CA PHE A 146 -2.41 -7.25 -12.58
C PHE A 146 -1.41 -7.57 -13.69
N LYS A 147 -0.12 -7.34 -13.41
CA LYS A 147 0.96 -7.54 -14.39
C LYS A 147 2.13 -8.26 -13.74
N PRO A 148 2.83 -9.13 -14.49
CA PRO A 148 4.10 -9.65 -14.04
C PRO A 148 5.17 -8.56 -13.96
N VAL A 149 6.16 -8.79 -13.10
CA VAL A 149 7.35 -7.95 -13.00
C VAL A 149 8.58 -8.78 -13.28
N LYS A 150 9.33 -8.38 -14.30
CA LYS A 150 10.63 -8.93 -14.61
C LYS A 150 11.72 -8.15 -13.88
N VAL A 151 12.55 -8.87 -13.15
CA VAL A 151 13.80 -8.37 -12.57
C VAL A 151 14.94 -8.87 -13.43
N PHE A 152 15.86 -8.00 -13.81
CA PHE A 152 16.95 -8.35 -14.72
C PHE A 152 18.26 -7.65 -14.34
N ARG A 153 19.36 -8.24 -14.75
CA ARG A 153 20.69 -7.65 -14.65
C ARG A 153 20.88 -6.64 -15.77
N LYS A 154 21.29 -5.41 -15.40
CA LYS A 154 21.63 -4.34 -16.34
C LYS A 154 22.94 -4.58 -17.04
#